data_61a4e11a4677ad26d1570560373073a7
#
_entry.id   61a4e11a4677ad26d1570560373073a7
#
_cell.length_a   1.000
_cell.length_b   1.000
_cell.length_c   1.000
_cell.angle_alpha   90.00
_cell.angle_beta   90.00
_cell.angle_gamma   90.00
#
_symmetry.space_group_name_H-M   'P 1'
#
loop_
_entity.id
_entity.type
_entity.pdbx_description
1 polymer ?
#
loop_
_entity_poly.entity_id
_entity_poly.type
_entity_poly.pdbx_seq_one_letter_code
_entity_poly.pdbx_strand_id
1 'polypeptide(L)'
;MPAGHHGAALGIVASAVAMVAVFAGTMGRAAADQTGAGGAFGPGHCGPIDASYVRVANATGGQVLPLGPTEVGAAASLMAASFNAETVFWATAPLTSSGQTITVPVDGVTSRVAFVLSTDDSIADMTVTDPRGTPVTAGTSVEPFSFGCVRGFVVERPVAGEWTVRAAGAGTHWFVVHARSDLGLDDAAFVQVAGRPAHEGLFEIPGQPVAGRPATLRARVTREDVTDATFDLVSMSGARLQAIELSPVTASSTEEEYVGEIANLPSIPFRVRVSGRDRTSAVYQRVSRPAFHAATVEVVAPQTVTLERGQRTPVTVSARSVGAPARLQIVAVLNATVLRVEPATIQLSANESRDVTVWVDVPADGTPLSADIVVTAESPTDPAAANSAIIRATLLDAVR
;
A
#
# COMPACT_ATOMS: atom_id res chain seq x y z
N MET A 1 23.84 37.99 -22.03
CA MET A 1 22.68 37.11 -21.87
C MET A 1 23.02 35.74 -22.43
N PRO A 2 23.08 34.69 -21.62
CA PRO A 2 22.83 33.37 -22.13
C PRO A 2 21.67 32.74 -21.32
N ALA A 3 20.78 32.09 -22.07
CA ALA A 3 19.60 31.40 -21.58
C ALA A 3 19.96 30.16 -20.77
N GLY A 4 19.43 30.07 -19.54
CA GLY A 4 19.56 28.91 -18.71
C GLY A 4 18.55 27.81 -19.12
N HIS A 5 19.09 26.65 -19.45
CA HIS A 5 18.30 25.43 -19.59
C HIS A 5 17.93 24.89 -18.20
N HIS A 6 16.67 25.03 -17.81
CA HIS A 6 16.10 24.28 -16.71
C HIS A 6 15.83 22.84 -17.19
N GLY A 7 16.71 21.93 -16.81
CA GLY A 7 16.46 20.49 -16.91
C GLY A 7 15.46 20.08 -15.82
N ALA A 8 14.19 19.95 -16.19
CA ALA A 8 13.19 19.31 -15.37
C ALA A 8 13.51 17.82 -15.28
N ALA A 9 13.97 17.36 -14.12
CA ALA A 9 14.02 15.95 -13.80
C ALA A 9 12.58 15.44 -13.66
N LEU A 10 12.10 14.76 -14.70
CA LEU A 10 10.83 14.05 -14.69
C LEU A 10 10.99 12.84 -13.76
N GLY A 11 10.62 13.01 -12.51
CA GLY A 11 10.35 11.89 -11.60
C GLY A 11 9.08 11.20 -12.08
N ILE A 12 9.23 10.10 -12.80
CA ILE A 12 8.10 9.21 -13.11
C ILE A 12 7.72 8.52 -11.80
N VAL A 13 6.81 9.13 -11.06
CA VAL A 13 6.04 8.42 -10.04
C VAL A 13 5.03 7.57 -10.82
N ALA A 14 5.38 6.34 -11.10
CA ALA A 14 4.45 5.33 -11.58
C ALA A 14 3.50 5.01 -10.40
N SER A 15 2.41 5.74 -10.27
CA SER A 15 1.27 5.33 -9.46
C SER A 15 0.64 4.10 -10.14
N ALA A 16 1.29 2.96 -9.98
CA ALA A 16 0.71 1.68 -10.35
C ALA A 16 -0.42 1.39 -9.35
N VAL A 17 -1.65 1.57 -9.77
CA VAL A 17 -2.80 0.95 -9.10
C VAL A 17 -2.65 -0.54 -9.30
N ALA A 18 -1.93 -1.21 -8.42
CA ALA A 18 -1.80 -2.65 -8.42
C ALA A 18 -3.10 -3.24 -7.85
N MET A 19 -4.05 -3.51 -8.72
CA MET A 19 -5.16 -4.39 -8.38
C MET A 19 -4.64 -5.81 -8.53
N VAL A 20 -4.43 -6.51 -7.41
CA VAL A 20 -4.05 -7.92 -7.43
C VAL A 20 -5.32 -8.74 -7.60
N ALA A 21 -5.65 -9.06 -8.85
CA ALA A 21 -6.63 -10.10 -9.15
C ALA A 21 -5.98 -11.46 -8.88
N VAL A 22 -6.46 -12.17 -7.86
CA VAL A 22 -5.99 -13.52 -7.56
C VAL A 22 -6.71 -14.50 -8.49
N PHE A 23 -5.97 -14.99 -9.49
CA PHE A 23 -6.45 -16.07 -10.32
C PHE A 23 -6.29 -17.40 -9.58
N ALA A 24 -7.38 -18.00 -9.12
CA ALA A 24 -7.42 -19.41 -8.75
C ALA A 24 -7.47 -20.26 -10.05
N GLY A 25 -6.32 -20.39 -10.73
CA GLY A 25 -6.24 -21.16 -11.98
C GLY A 25 -4.80 -21.32 -12.42
N THR A 26 -4.26 -22.51 -12.20
CA THR A 26 -3.15 -23.20 -12.85
C THR A 26 -2.12 -22.36 -13.62
N MET A 27 -1.10 -21.89 -12.93
CA MET A 27 0.23 -21.82 -13.51
C MET A 27 0.91 -23.18 -13.33
N GLY A 28 1.34 -23.74 -14.45
CA GLY A 28 1.75 -25.09 -14.56
C GLY A 28 2.95 -25.50 -13.74
N ARG A 29 2.87 -26.71 -13.25
CA ARG A 29 3.90 -27.68 -12.91
C ARG A 29 5.21 -27.16 -12.31
N ALA A 30 5.22 -27.08 -10.99
CA ALA A 30 6.31 -27.65 -10.21
C ALA A 30 5.67 -28.73 -9.34
N ALA A 31 5.98 -29.98 -9.66
CA ALA A 31 5.47 -31.13 -8.95
C ALA A 31 6.13 -31.22 -7.59
N ALA A 32 5.30 -31.23 -6.55
CA ALA A 32 5.59 -31.96 -5.31
C ALA A 32 4.24 -32.34 -4.70
N ASP A 33 3.92 -33.59 -4.90
CA ASP A 33 3.20 -34.52 -4.05
C ASP A 33 2.44 -33.88 -2.85
N GLN A 34 1.17 -33.52 -3.08
CA GLN A 34 0.17 -33.44 -2.03
C GLN A 34 -1.07 -34.17 -2.51
N THR A 35 -1.13 -35.46 -2.12
CA THR A 35 -2.35 -36.25 -2.13
C THR A 35 -3.30 -35.69 -1.06
N GLY A 36 -4.14 -34.74 -1.45
CA GLY A 36 -5.17 -34.12 -0.63
C GLY A 36 -6.15 -33.36 -1.51
N ALA A 37 -7.23 -34.05 -1.92
CA ALA A 37 -8.49 -33.55 -2.45
C ALA A 37 -8.42 -32.22 -3.22
N GLY A 38 -7.94 -32.25 -4.47
CA GLY A 38 -8.13 -31.16 -5.43
C GLY A 38 -9.60 -31.08 -5.83
N GLY A 39 -10.41 -30.35 -5.09
CA GLY A 39 -11.73 -29.93 -5.52
C GLY A 39 -11.57 -28.95 -6.68
N ALA A 40 -12.08 -29.32 -7.85
CA ALA A 40 -12.23 -28.40 -8.96
C ALA A 40 -13.09 -27.22 -8.49
N PHE A 41 -12.53 -26.00 -8.53
CA PHE A 41 -13.31 -24.78 -8.25
C PHE A 41 -14.40 -24.66 -9.31
N GLY A 42 -15.62 -24.98 -8.94
CA GLY A 42 -16.80 -24.69 -9.74
C GLY A 42 -17.12 -23.18 -9.74
N PRO A 43 -17.92 -22.67 -10.66
CA PRO A 43 -18.34 -21.28 -10.66
C PRO A 43 -19.01 -20.95 -9.33
N GLY A 44 -18.53 -19.90 -8.64
CA GLY A 44 -19.05 -19.44 -7.35
C GLY A 44 -18.37 -20.03 -6.10
N HIS A 45 -17.23 -20.70 -6.24
CA HIS A 45 -16.49 -21.22 -5.09
C HIS A 45 -15.51 -20.17 -4.58
N CYS A 46 -15.85 -19.54 -3.46
CA CYS A 46 -14.95 -18.72 -2.66
C CYS A 46 -14.08 -19.66 -1.85
N GLY A 47 -12.79 -19.46 -1.87
CA GLY A 47 -11.84 -20.30 -1.14
C GLY A 47 -10.78 -19.46 -0.43
N PRO A 48 -10.02 -20.05 0.49
CA PRO A 48 -8.99 -19.35 1.21
C PRO A 48 -7.96 -18.76 0.23
N ILE A 49 -7.61 -17.51 0.47
CA ILE A 49 -6.65 -16.77 -0.36
C ILE A 49 -5.27 -16.91 0.28
N ASP A 50 -4.26 -17.18 -0.55
CA ASP A 50 -2.88 -17.21 -0.09
C ASP A 50 -2.50 -15.85 0.53
N ALA A 51 -1.93 -15.90 1.74
CA ALA A 51 -1.56 -14.71 2.50
C ALA A 51 -0.57 -13.79 1.77
N SER A 52 0.21 -14.31 0.81
CA SER A 52 1.14 -13.50 0.02
C SER A 52 0.40 -12.50 -0.88
N TYR A 53 -0.71 -12.89 -1.48
CA TYR A 53 -1.54 -11.98 -2.28
C TYR A 53 -2.18 -10.89 -1.42
N VAL A 54 -2.65 -11.26 -0.23
CA VAL A 54 -3.20 -10.30 0.74
C VAL A 54 -2.13 -9.28 1.15
N ARG A 55 -0.89 -9.76 1.42
CA ARG A 55 0.23 -8.86 1.75
C ARG A 55 0.55 -7.90 0.61
N VAL A 56 0.63 -8.38 -0.62
CA VAL A 56 0.88 -7.53 -1.80
C VAL A 56 -0.24 -6.51 -1.96
N ALA A 57 -1.51 -6.92 -1.89
CA ALA A 57 -2.65 -6.00 -1.97
C ALA A 57 -2.59 -4.91 -0.89
N ASN A 58 -2.29 -5.28 0.35
CA ASN A 58 -2.17 -4.33 1.45
C ASN A 58 -1.00 -3.34 1.25
N ALA A 59 0.15 -3.83 0.79
CA ALA A 59 1.34 -3.00 0.58
C ALA A 59 1.19 -2.03 -0.61
N THR A 60 0.42 -2.42 -1.63
CA THR A 60 0.23 -1.62 -2.85
C THR A 60 -1.09 -0.84 -2.89
N GLY A 61 -1.93 -0.99 -1.87
CA GLY A 61 -3.27 -0.40 -1.85
C GLY A 61 -4.27 -1.07 -2.77
N GLY A 62 -3.97 -2.29 -3.22
CA GLY A 62 -4.86 -3.09 -4.04
C GLY A 62 -6.03 -3.69 -3.26
N GLN A 63 -7.03 -4.15 -3.98
CA GLN A 63 -8.15 -4.92 -3.43
C GLN A 63 -7.98 -6.40 -3.75
N VAL A 64 -8.34 -7.25 -2.81
CA VAL A 64 -8.37 -8.70 -3.02
C VAL A 64 -9.72 -9.09 -3.62
N LEU A 65 -9.69 -9.67 -4.83
CA LEU A 65 -10.88 -10.11 -5.55
C LEU A 65 -10.75 -11.60 -5.87
N PRO A 66 -11.40 -12.50 -5.11
CA PRO A 66 -11.44 -13.92 -5.44
C PRO A 66 -12.31 -14.15 -6.67
N LEU A 67 -11.71 -14.62 -7.76
CA LEU A 67 -12.34 -14.76 -9.06
C LEU A 67 -12.14 -16.15 -9.65
N GLY A 68 -13.19 -16.69 -10.26
CA GLY A 68 -13.07 -17.83 -11.15
C GLY A 68 -12.52 -17.44 -12.53
N PRO A 69 -12.02 -18.40 -13.31
CA PRO A 69 -11.42 -18.13 -14.63
C PRO A 69 -12.38 -17.44 -15.63
N THR A 70 -13.69 -17.65 -15.48
CA THR A 70 -14.72 -17.08 -16.36
C THR A 70 -15.16 -15.68 -15.98
N GLU A 71 -14.68 -15.16 -14.83
CA GLU A 71 -15.14 -13.89 -14.23
C GLU A 71 -14.18 -12.72 -14.48
N VAL A 72 -13.08 -12.98 -15.17
CA VAL A 72 -12.02 -11.99 -15.46
C VAL A 72 -12.57 -10.77 -16.20
N GLY A 73 -13.50 -10.98 -17.13
CA GLY A 73 -14.11 -9.87 -17.87
C GLY A 73 -14.94 -8.93 -17.00
N ALA A 74 -15.65 -9.46 -16.01
CA ALA A 74 -16.41 -8.67 -15.05
C ALA A 74 -15.47 -7.87 -14.12
N ALA A 75 -14.36 -8.49 -13.69
CA ALA A 75 -13.34 -7.80 -12.92
C ALA A 75 -12.70 -6.64 -13.70
N ALA A 76 -12.45 -6.81 -14.99
CA ALA A 76 -11.89 -5.74 -15.83
C ALA A 76 -12.82 -4.51 -15.88
N SER A 77 -14.13 -4.70 -15.90
CA SER A 77 -15.10 -3.60 -15.84
C SER A 77 -15.06 -2.88 -14.50
N LEU A 78 -14.96 -3.61 -13.37
CA LEU A 78 -14.78 -3.03 -12.05
C LEU A 78 -13.46 -2.28 -11.94
N MET A 79 -12.38 -2.83 -12.48
CA MET A 79 -11.06 -2.18 -12.53
C MET A 79 -11.13 -0.84 -13.29
N ALA A 80 -11.78 -0.83 -14.45
CA ALA A 80 -11.98 0.39 -15.22
C ALA A 80 -12.82 1.43 -14.45
N ALA A 81 -13.82 0.98 -13.69
CA ALA A 81 -14.62 1.86 -12.83
C ALA A 81 -13.84 2.45 -11.65
N SER A 82 -12.84 1.71 -11.14
CA SER A 82 -11.99 2.10 -10.01
C SER A 82 -10.71 2.81 -10.46
N PHE A 83 -10.45 2.90 -11.77
CA PHE A 83 -9.26 3.56 -12.30
C PHE A 83 -9.34 5.07 -12.05
N ASN A 84 -8.28 5.64 -11.49
CA ASN A 84 -8.23 7.04 -11.04
C ASN A 84 -9.30 7.42 -9.98
N ALA A 85 -9.78 6.43 -9.22
CA ALA A 85 -10.68 6.69 -8.10
C ALA A 85 -9.91 6.80 -6.79
N GLU A 86 -10.42 7.66 -5.90
CA GLU A 86 -9.91 7.81 -4.54
C GLU A 86 -10.48 6.72 -3.63
N THR A 87 -9.69 6.27 -2.65
CA THR A 87 -10.17 5.34 -1.63
C THR A 87 -10.83 6.12 -0.50
N VAL A 88 -12.14 6.04 -0.39
CA VAL A 88 -12.92 6.68 0.68
C VAL A 88 -12.88 5.85 1.96
N PHE A 89 -13.01 4.53 1.82
CA PHE A 89 -13.03 3.60 2.93
C PHE A 89 -12.37 2.29 2.53
N TRP A 90 -11.67 1.67 3.46
CA TRP A 90 -11.07 0.38 3.29
C TRP A 90 -11.12 -0.40 4.60
N ALA A 91 -11.62 -1.63 4.58
CA ALA A 91 -11.63 -2.51 5.75
C ALA A 91 -11.51 -3.98 5.37
N THR A 92 -10.85 -4.74 6.23
CA THR A 92 -10.87 -6.20 6.23
C THR A 92 -11.12 -6.69 7.66
N ALA A 93 -12.03 -7.62 7.79
CA ALA A 93 -12.36 -8.26 9.06
C ALA A 93 -13.11 -9.58 8.81
N PRO A 94 -13.19 -10.46 9.81
CA PRO A 94 -14.11 -11.58 9.75
C PRO A 94 -15.56 -11.10 9.63
N LEU A 95 -16.33 -11.70 8.71
CA LEU A 95 -17.77 -11.52 8.64
C LEU A 95 -18.47 -12.50 9.58
N THR A 96 -19.62 -12.08 10.07
CA THR A 96 -20.52 -12.93 10.85
C THR A 96 -21.91 -12.95 10.23
N SER A 97 -22.68 -13.97 10.51
CA SER A 97 -24.07 -14.08 10.03
C SER A 97 -24.98 -12.99 10.60
N SER A 98 -24.67 -12.44 11.78
CA SER A 98 -25.38 -11.27 12.34
C SER A 98 -25.14 -10.00 11.54
N GLY A 99 -24.06 -9.99 10.76
CA GLY A 99 -23.63 -8.85 9.96
C GLY A 99 -22.98 -7.73 10.77
N GLN A 100 -22.38 -6.81 10.02
CA GLN A 100 -21.82 -5.57 10.56
C GLN A 100 -22.35 -4.40 9.76
N THR A 101 -22.45 -3.25 10.41
CA THR A 101 -22.85 -1.99 9.79
C THR A 101 -21.65 -1.07 9.72
N ILE A 102 -21.42 -0.51 8.54
CA ILE A 102 -20.32 0.40 8.23
C ILE A 102 -20.93 1.71 7.74
N THR A 103 -20.48 2.83 8.28
CA THR A 103 -20.85 4.16 7.82
C THR A 103 -19.72 4.74 6.97
N VAL A 104 -20.06 5.25 5.79
CA VAL A 104 -19.12 5.80 4.81
C VAL A 104 -19.57 7.20 4.42
N PRO A 105 -18.79 8.25 4.67
CA PRO A 105 -19.10 9.57 4.21
C PRO A 105 -18.78 9.69 2.71
N VAL A 106 -19.73 10.22 1.96
CA VAL A 106 -19.57 10.57 0.54
C VAL A 106 -19.70 12.07 0.41
N ASP A 107 -18.68 12.72 -0.12
CA ASP A 107 -18.60 14.17 -0.25
C ASP A 107 -19.46 14.71 -1.40
N GLY A 108 -19.70 16.02 -1.39
CA GLY A 108 -20.60 16.69 -2.34
C GLY A 108 -20.01 16.92 -3.72
N VAL A 109 -18.70 16.66 -3.91
CA VAL A 109 -18.01 16.77 -5.21
C VAL A 109 -17.75 15.42 -5.86
N THR A 110 -18.19 14.33 -5.20
CA THR A 110 -18.10 12.98 -5.74
C THR A 110 -19.07 12.80 -6.91
N SER A 111 -18.53 12.52 -8.08
CA SER A 111 -19.31 12.26 -9.30
C SER A 111 -19.78 10.80 -9.42
N ARG A 112 -19.07 9.87 -8.81
CA ARG A 112 -19.35 8.43 -8.83
C ARG A 112 -18.78 7.77 -7.57
N VAL A 113 -19.53 6.82 -7.00
CA VAL A 113 -19.03 6.00 -5.88
C VAL A 113 -19.26 4.51 -6.19
N ALA A 114 -18.29 3.69 -5.85
CA ALA A 114 -18.36 2.22 -5.95
C ALA A 114 -18.16 1.61 -4.57
N PHE A 115 -19.15 0.85 -4.10
CA PHE A 115 -19.09 0.03 -2.90
C PHE A 115 -18.78 -1.39 -3.31
N VAL A 116 -17.65 -1.94 -2.88
CA VAL A 116 -17.16 -3.27 -3.31
C VAL A 116 -16.87 -4.13 -2.10
N LEU A 117 -17.56 -5.25 -2.02
CA LEU A 117 -17.38 -6.27 -0.99
C LEU A 117 -16.89 -7.56 -1.65
N SER A 118 -15.80 -8.12 -1.17
CA SER A 118 -15.31 -9.44 -1.55
C SER A 118 -15.07 -10.31 -0.32
N THR A 119 -15.18 -11.64 -0.46
CA THR A 119 -15.03 -12.60 0.63
C THR A 119 -14.23 -13.83 0.19
N ASP A 120 -13.61 -14.51 1.13
CA ASP A 120 -12.81 -15.73 0.90
C ASP A 120 -13.55 -17.05 1.25
N ASP A 121 -14.80 -16.96 1.69
CA ASP A 121 -15.56 -18.15 2.06
C ASP A 121 -16.83 -18.28 1.21
N SER A 122 -17.87 -17.56 1.55
CA SER A 122 -19.15 -17.62 0.86
C SER A 122 -19.57 -16.24 0.34
N ILE A 123 -20.51 -16.22 -0.59
CA ILE A 123 -21.06 -14.96 -1.08
C ILE A 123 -21.74 -14.24 0.09
N ALA A 124 -21.23 -13.08 0.45
CA ALA A 124 -21.80 -12.26 1.51
C ALA A 124 -23.05 -11.50 1.02
N ASP A 125 -23.98 -11.28 1.93
CA ASP A 125 -25.09 -10.34 1.70
C ASP A 125 -24.59 -8.92 1.94
N MET A 126 -24.96 -8.02 1.04
CA MET A 126 -24.63 -6.60 1.15
C MET A 126 -25.85 -5.74 0.82
N THR A 127 -26.17 -4.83 1.71
CA THR A 127 -27.18 -3.79 1.47
C THR A 127 -26.56 -2.42 1.67
N VAL A 128 -26.92 -1.47 0.83
CA VAL A 128 -26.46 -0.08 0.91
C VAL A 128 -27.68 0.81 1.07
N THR A 129 -27.60 1.79 1.95
CA THR A 129 -28.64 2.77 2.24
C THR A 129 -28.06 4.17 2.06
N ASP A 130 -28.74 5.03 1.34
CA ASP A 130 -28.32 6.40 1.12
C ASP A 130 -28.48 7.29 2.38
N PRO A 131 -27.97 8.52 2.40
CA PRO A 131 -28.10 9.42 3.56
C PRO A 131 -29.54 9.79 3.94
N ARG A 132 -30.52 9.52 3.07
CA ARG A 132 -31.97 9.76 3.34
C ARG A 132 -32.65 8.53 3.92
N GLY A 133 -31.92 7.44 4.13
CA GLY A 133 -32.46 6.17 4.60
C GLY A 133 -33.10 5.31 3.50
N THR A 134 -32.86 5.65 2.22
CA THR A 134 -33.43 4.90 1.08
C THR A 134 -32.50 3.75 0.69
N PRO A 135 -32.99 2.50 0.65
CA PRO A 135 -32.18 1.39 0.15
C PRO A 135 -31.78 1.57 -1.32
N VAL A 136 -30.52 1.29 -1.61
CA VAL A 136 -29.96 1.35 -2.96
C VAL A 136 -30.40 0.11 -3.73
N THR A 137 -31.09 0.33 -4.87
CA THR A 137 -31.56 -0.72 -5.75
C THR A 137 -31.19 -0.40 -7.21
N ALA A 138 -31.18 -1.39 -8.09
CA ALA A 138 -30.92 -1.21 -9.50
C ALA A 138 -31.81 -0.11 -10.12
N GLY A 139 -31.21 0.77 -10.93
CA GLY A 139 -31.91 1.89 -11.54
C GLY A 139 -31.01 2.67 -12.51
N THR A 140 -31.47 3.77 -13.01
CA THR A 140 -30.76 4.57 -14.03
C THR A 140 -29.42 5.11 -13.55
N SER A 141 -29.29 5.39 -12.25
CA SER A 141 -28.06 5.91 -11.62
C SER A 141 -27.37 4.89 -10.70
N VAL A 142 -27.86 3.66 -10.64
CA VAL A 142 -27.35 2.60 -9.77
C VAL A 142 -27.18 1.31 -10.56
N GLU A 143 -25.96 0.84 -10.62
CA GLU A 143 -25.59 -0.43 -11.24
C GLU A 143 -25.11 -1.41 -10.16
N PRO A 144 -25.92 -2.42 -9.79
CA PRO A 144 -25.47 -3.50 -8.94
C PRO A 144 -24.61 -4.46 -9.76
N PHE A 145 -23.60 -5.06 -9.14
CA PHE A 145 -22.82 -6.13 -9.73
C PHE A 145 -22.58 -7.28 -8.75
N SER A 146 -22.48 -8.48 -9.30
CA SER A 146 -22.16 -9.69 -8.55
C SER A 146 -21.44 -10.67 -9.47
N PHE A 147 -20.24 -11.06 -9.12
CA PHE A 147 -19.46 -12.07 -9.82
C PHE A 147 -18.52 -12.75 -8.82
N GLY A 148 -18.34 -14.07 -8.95
CA GLY A 148 -17.55 -14.83 -7.98
C GLY A 148 -17.97 -14.54 -6.56
N CYS A 149 -17.01 -14.17 -5.75
CA CYS A 149 -17.19 -13.81 -4.36
C CYS A 149 -17.20 -12.29 -4.14
N VAL A 150 -17.49 -11.54 -5.20
CA VAL A 150 -17.52 -10.08 -5.20
C VAL A 150 -18.94 -9.59 -5.42
N ARG A 151 -19.35 -8.62 -4.62
CA ARG A 151 -20.62 -7.90 -4.76
C ARG A 151 -20.43 -6.42 -4.58
N GLY A 152 -21.27 -5.62 -5.22
CA GLY A 152 -21.24 -4.20 -5.00
C GLY A 152 -22.27 -3.42 -5.78
N PHE A 153 -22.15 -2.12 -5.64
CA PHE A 153 -22.98 -1.11 -6.30
C PHE A 153 -22.08 0.01 -6.82
N VAL A 154 -22.35 0.41 -8.04
CA VAL A 154 -21.84 1.66 -8.58
C VAL A 154 -22.98 2.66 -8.61
N VAL A 155 -22.77 3.84 -8.03
CA VAL A 155 -23.77 4.91 -7.95
C VAL A 155 -23.21 6.14 -8.65
N GLU A 156 -23.90 6.58 -9.71
CA GLU A 156 -23.60 7.80 -10.42
C GLU A 156 -24.27 9.00 -9.74
N ARG A 157 -23.49 10.09 -9.55
CA ARG A 157 -23.96 11.33 -8.89
C ARG A 157 -24.60 11.04 -7.54
N PRO A 158 -23.85 10.42 -6.59
CA PRO A 158 -24.38 10.08 -5.29
C PRO A 158 -24.80 11.33 -4.51
N VAL A 159 -25.76 11.18 -3.63
CA VAL A 159 -26.12 12.23 -2.68
C VAL A 159 -25.02 12.33 -1.62
N ALA A 160 -24.53 13.52 -1.33
CA ALA A 160 -23.58 13.76 -0.25
C ALA A 160 -24.17 13.41 1.12
N GLY A 161 -23.33 12.88 2.00
CA GLY A 161 -23.68 12.52 3.38
C GLY A 161 -23.21 11.14 3.78
N GLU A 162 -23.73 10.65 4.90
CA GLU A 162 -23.35 9.37 5.47
C GLU A 162 -24.16 8.22 4.84
N TRP A 163 -23.48 7.37 4.13
CA TRP A 163 -24.04 6.14 3.56
C TRP A 163 -23.85 4.98 4.55
N THR A 164 -24.86 4.15 4.66
CA THR A 164 -24.81 2.98 5.53
C THR A 164 -24.72 1.71 4.70
N VAL A 165 -23.71 0.90 4.98
CA VAL A 165 -23.53 -0.41 4.36
C VAL A 165 -23.65 -1.48 5.43
N ARG A 166 -24.53 -2.45 5.20
CA ARG A 166 -24.64 -3.65 6.02
C ARG A 166 -24.10 -4.84 5.22
N ALA A 167 -23.11 -5.53 5.79
CA ALA A 167 -22.53 -6.74 5.23
C ALA A 167 -22.71 -7.90 6.22
N ALA A 168 -23.17 -9.06 5.74
CA ALA A 168 -23.34 -10.28 6.54
C ALA A 168 -22.90 -11.50 5.75
N GLY A 169 -22.33 -12.49 6.41
CA GLY A 169 -21.82 -13.70 5.77
C GLY A 169 -20.88 -14.49 6.65
N ALA A 170 -19.90 -15.13 6.03
CA ALA A 170 -18.84 -15.87 6.71
C ALA A 170 -17.48 -15.56 6.05
N GLY A 171 -16.40 -16.03 6.68
CA GLY A 171 -15.03 -15.85 6.19
C GLY A 171 -14.47 -14.45 6.44
N THR A 172 -13.35 -14.15 5.81
CA THR A 172 -12.73 -12.83 5.80
C THR A 172 -13.31 -12.02 4.65
N HIS A 173 -13.63 -10.76 4.90
CA HIS A 173 -14.05 -9.86 3.86
C HIS A 173 -13.04 -8.74 3.63
N TRP A 174 -13.07 -8.21 2.42
CA TRP A 174 -12.45 -6.95 2.01
C TRP A 174 -13.56 -6.03 1.51
N PHE A 175 -13.77 -4.94 2.22
CA PHE A 175 -14.74 -3.93 1.84
C PHE A 175 -14.01 -2.64 1.49
N VAL A 176 -14.19 -2.18 0.28
CA VAL A 176 -13.55 -0.97 -0.23
C VAL A 176 -14.59 -0.07 -0.86
N VAL A 177 -14.50 1.22 -0.59
CA VAL A 177 -15.30 2.24 -1.24
C VAL A 177 -14.39 3.16 -2.03
N HIS A 178 -14.62 3.20 -3.32
CA HIS A 178 -13.92 4.09 -4.24
C HIS A 178 -14.83 5.22 -4.69
N ALA A 179 -14.28 6.43 -4.76
CA ALA A 179 -14.98 7.61 -5.27
C ALA A 179 -14.21 8.24 -6.43
N ARG A 180 -14.91 8.60 -7.47
CA ARG A 180 -14.40 9.53 -8.47
C ARG A 180 -14.74 10.95 -8.01
N SER A 181 -13.74 11.63 -7.48
CA SER A 181 -13.85 12.93 -6.82
C SER A 181 -12.62 13.76 -7.16
N ASP A 182 -12.78 15.07 -7.16
CA ASP A 182 -11.65 16.01 -7.29
C ASP A 182 -10.88 16.17 -5.96
N LEU A 183 -11.42 15.62 -4.86
CA LEU A 183 -10.73 15.56 -3.58
C LEU A 183 -9.99 14.23 -3.43
N GLY A 184 -8.69 14.30 -3.18
CA GLY A 184 -7.82 13.15 -3.06
C GLY A 184 -6.92 13.18 -1.83
N LEU A 185 -6.43 12.00 -1.42
CA LEU A 185 -5.22 11.81 -0.63
C LEU A 185 -4.18 11.25 -1.60
N ASP A 186 -3.50 12.16 -2.29
CA ASP A 186 -2.62 11.82 -3.42
C ASP A 186 -1.41 11.01 -2.97
N ASP A 187 -0.92 11.30 -1.75
CA ASP A 187 0.21 10.62 -1.14
C ASP A 187 0.10 10.61 0.38
N ALA A 188 0.49 9.50 0.98
CA ALA A 188 0.77 9.40 2.41
C ALA A 188 1.99 8.50 2.57
N ALA A 189 3.09 9.03 3.07
CA ALA A 189 4.36 8.34 3.16
C ALA A 189 5.12 8.70 4.44
N PHE A 190 5.82 7.74 5.00
CA PHE A 190 6.82 8.03 6.02
C PHE A 190 8.08 8.57 5.35
N VAL A 191 8.61 9.66 5.90
CA VAL A 191 9.70 10.41 5.29
C VAL A 191 10.83 10.66 6.28
N GLN A 192 12.02 10.93 5.73
CA GLN A 192 13.19 11.37 6.50
C GLN A 192 13.88 12.52 5.78
N VAL A 193 14.59 13.34 6.53
CA VAL A 193 15.47 14.34 5.91
C VAL A 193 16.63 13.62 5.25
N ALA A 194 16.79 13.83 3.96
CA ALA A 194 17.84 13.24 3.15
C ALA A 194 18.21 14.21 2.00
N GLY A 195 19.13 13.80 1.15
CA GLY A 195 19.62 14.60 0.04
C GLY A 195 21.08 15.00 0.23
N ARG A 196 21.67 15.65 -0.78
CA ARG A 196 23.02 16.20 -0.72
C ARG A 196 22.97 17.61 -0.15
N PRO A 197 24.07 18.13 0.44
CA PRO A 197 24.15 19.50 0.92
C PRO A 197 23.61 20.51 -0.07
N ALA A 198 22.79 21.46 0.38
CA ALA A 198 22.05 22.48 -0.39
C ALA A 198 20.89 21.90 -1.28
N HIS A 199 20.59 20.61 -1.19
CA HIS A 199 19.44 19.96 -1.82
C HIS A 199 18.79 18.96 -0.83
N GLU A 200 18.79 19.30 0.44
CA GLU A 200 18.12 18.53 1.49
C GLU A 200 16.63 18.69 1.38
N GLY A 201 15.89 17.64 1.73
CA GLY A 201 14.43 17.63 1.69
C GLY A 201 13.86 16.42 2.42
N LEU A 202 12.54 16.29 2.36
CA LEU A 202 11.83 15.13 2.89
C LEU A 202 11.73 14.06 1.80
N PHE A 203 12.40 12.95 2.00
CA PHE A 203 12.38 11.79 1.11
C PHE A 203 11.69 10.62 1.80
N GLU A 204 10.95 9.85 1.03
CA GLU A 204 10.34 8.62 1.53
C GLU A 204 11.40 7.67 2.09
N ILE A 205 11.07 7.05 3.23
CA ILE A 205 11.90 5.95 3.72
C ILE A 205 11.68 4.72 2.82
N PRO A 206 12.73 3.96 2.50
CA PRO A 206 12.62 2.84 1.57
C PRO A 206 11.89 1.61 2.13
N GLY A 207 11.52 1.64 3.39
CA GLY A 207 10.86 0.55 4.10
C GLY A 207 9.73 1.06 4.99
N GLN A 208 9.54 0.39 6.10
CA GLN A 208 8.53 0.74 7.10
C GLN A 208 9.16 1.52 8.26
N PRO A 209 8.41 2.39 8.94
CA PRO A 209 8.88 3.06 10.14
C PRO A 209 9.17 2.03 11.25
N VAL A 210 10.22 2.28 12.02
CA VAL A 210 10.72 1.33 13.02
C VAL A 210 9.93 1.44 14.33
N ALA A 211 9.51 0.31 14.87
CA ALA A 211 8.79 0.24 16.14
C ALA A 211 9.56 0.90 17.28
N GLY A 212 8.85 1.63 18.15
CA GLY A 212 9.43 2.31 19.31
C GLY A 212 10.32 3.51 18.96
N ARG A 213 10.26 4.00 17.73
CA ARG A 213 10.91 5.26 17.31
C ARG A 213 9.87 6.24 16.77
N PRO A 214 10.06 7.54 17.00
CA PRO A 214 9.29 8.56 16.30
C PRO A 214 9.47 8.42 14.79
N ALA A 215 8.39 8.70 14.06
CA ALA A 215 8.42 8.64 12.60
C ALA A 215 7.72 9.87 12.01
N THR A 216 8.31 10.48 11.01
CA THR A 216 7.72 11.63 10.31
C THR A 216 6.82 11.15 9.20
N LEU A 217 5.54 11.53 9.25
CA LEU A 217 4.57 11.29 8.19
C LEU A 217 4.40 12.55 7.35
N ARG A 218 4.39 12.39 6.05
CA ARG A 218 3.96 13.39 5.07
C ARG A 218 2.66 12.91 4.44
N ALA A 219 1.69 13.81 4.28
CA ALA A 219 0.46 13.57 3.54
C ALA A 219 0.22 14.71 2.55
N ARG A 220 -0.15 14.40 1.31
CA ARG A 220 -0.56 15.37 0.31
C ARG A 220 -2.04 15.22 0.02
N VAL A 221 -2.77 16.30 0.19
CA VAL A 221 -4.22 16.36 -0.01
C VAL A 221 -4.50 17.34 -1.14
N THR A 222 -5.40 16.98 -2.04
CA THR A 222 -5.88 17.88 -3.07
C THR A 222 -6.52 19.13 -2.43
N ARG A 223 -6.08 20.30 -2.83
CA ARG A 223 -6.38 21.58 -2.16
C ARG A 223 -7.76 22.17 -2.46
N GLU A 224 -8.48 21.66 -3.44
CA GLU A 224 -9.71 22.28 -3.89
C GLU A 224 -10.77 22.32 -2.78
N ASP A 225 -10.80 23.46 -2.06
CA ASP A 225 -11.85 23.84 -1.10
C ASP A 225 -12.05 22.85 0.07
N VAL A 226 -10.97 22.30 0.59
CA VAL A 226 -10.98 21.50 1.81
C VAL A 226 -10.75 22.38 3.03
N THR A 227 -11.59 22.22 4.04
CA THR A 227 -11.42 22.85 5.35
C THR A 227 -11.38 21.80 6.45
N ASP A 228 -10.76 22.17 7.57
CA ASP A 228 -10.72 21.36 8.80
C ASP A 228 -10.13 19.96 8.60
N ALA A 229 -9.07 19.85 7.78
CA ALA A 229 -8.38 18.57 7.57
C ALA A 229 -7.84 18.02 8.89
N THR A 230 -8.27 16.82 9.23
CA THR A 230 -7.81 16.05 10.40
C THR A 230 -7.30 14.71 9.97
N PHE A 231 -6.29 14.21 10.67
CA PHE A 231 -5.62 12.96 10.31
C PHE A 231 -5.71 11.94 11.43
N ASP A 232 -5.94 10.70 11.05
CA ASP A 232 -5.98 9.55 11.96
C ASP A 232 -5.16 8.39 11.40
N LEU A 233 -4.63 7.55 12.29
CA LEU A 233 -4.27 6.18 11.97
C LEU A 233 -5.49 5.29 12.20
N VAL A 234 -5.81 4.46 11.22
CA VAL A 234 -6.93 3.51 11.29
C VAL A 234 -6.42 2.08 11.11
N SER A 235 -7.03 1.15 11.82
CA SER A 235 -6.72 -0.28 11.71
C SER A 235 -7.13 -0.85 10.36
N MET A 236 -6.70 -2.08 10.08
CA MET A 236 -7.14 -2.80 8.89
C MET A 236 -8.64 -3.14 8.90
N SER A 237 -9.35 -2.99 10.03
CA SER A 237 -10.81 -3.09 10.09
C SER A 237 -11.52 -1.73 9.90
N GLY A 238 -10.78 -0.65 9.64
CA GLY A 238 -11.31 0.70 9.49
C GLY A 238 -11.55 1.45 10.81
N ALA A 239 -11.29 0.82 11.96
CA ALA A 239 -11.46 1.46 13.27
C ALA A 239 -10.33 2.46 13.53
N ARG A 240 -10.68 3.61 14.12
CA ARG A 240 -9.70 4.62 14.54
C ARG A 240 -8.79 4.06 15.63
N LEU A 241 -7.49 4.14 15.43
CA LEU A 241 -6.46 3.77 16.40
C LEU A 241 -5.96 5.00 17.16
N GLN A 242 -5.64 6.07 16.43
CA GLN A 242 -4.98 7.24 16.97
C GLN A 242 -5.25 8.47 16.11
N ALA A 243 -5.51 9.63 16.74
CA ALA A 243 -5.41 10.91 16.08
C ALA A 243 -3.94 11.29 15.91
N ILE A 244 -3.59 11.91 14.80
CA ILE A 244 -2.25 12.42 14.55
C ILE A 244 -2.31 13.89 14.17
N GLU A 245 -1.33 14.65 14.64
CA GLU A 245 -1.23 16.08 14.35
C GLU A 245 -0.26 16.28 13.20
N LEU A 246 -0.77 16.69 12.05
CA LEU A 246 0.02 17.12 10.91
C LEU A 246 -0.22 18.59 10.67
N SER A 247 0.83 19.33 10.37
CA SER A 247 0.78 20.75 10.08
C SER A 247 1.01 21.02 8.59
N PRO A 248 0.31 21.96 7.97
CA PRO A 248 0.56 22.34 6.60
C PRO A 248 1.95 22.98 6.45
N VAL A 249 2.71 22.54 5.47
CA VAL A 249 4.10 23.01 5.25
C VAL A 249 4.26 23.76 3.95
N THR A 250 3.53 23.33 2.91
CA THR A 250 3.62 23.91 1.58
C THR A 250 2.26 23.88 0.94
N ALA A 251 1.86 25.00 0.37
CA ALA A 251 0.71 25.07 -0.49
C ALA A 251 1.17 25.26 -1.94
N SER A 252 0.91 24.28 -2.78
CA SER A 252 0.94 24.47 -4.24
C SER A 252 -0.42 25.03 -4.69
N SER A 253 -0.58 25.31 -5.97
CA SER A 253 -1.88 25.75 -6.50
C SER A 253 -2.94 24.65 -6.45
N THR A 254 -2.54 23.38 -6.36
CA THR A 254 -3.43 22.22 -6.47
C THR A 254 -3.36 21.24 -5.30
N GLU A 255 -2.29 21.31 -4.48
CA GLU A 255 -2.06 20.37 -3.38
C GLU A 255 -1.64 21.12 -2.12
N GLU A 256 -2.03 20.60 -0.97
CA GLU A 256 -1.53 21.02 0.33
C GLU A 256 -0.78 19.86 0.97
N GLU A 257 0.48 20.13 1.35
CA GLU A 257 1.34 19.16 2.00
C GLU A 257 1.28 19.35 3.52
N TYR A 258 1.02 18.26 4.22
CA TYR A 258 0.98 18.19 5.68
C TYR A 258 2.11 17.29 6.17
N VAL A 259 2.81 17.73 7.22
CA VAL A 259 3.92 16.97 7.84
C VAL A 259 3.79 17.01 9.35
N GLY A 260 4.10 15.89 9.99
CA GLY A 260 4.14 15.80 11.44
C GLY A 260 4.88 14.55 11.93
N GLU A 261 5.34 14.62 13.17
CA GLU A 261 6.01 13.50 13.83
C GLU A 261 5.01 12.69 14.65
N ILE A 262 5.05 11.38 14.49
CA ILE A 262 4.26 10.42 15.26
C ILE A 262 5.20 9.75 16.27
N ALA A 263 5.06 10.11 17.53
CA ALA A 263 5.94 9.63 18.60
C ALA A 263 5.82 8.10 18.83
N ASN A 264 4.59 7.57 18.70
CA ASN A 264 4.31 6.17 18.93
C ASN A 264 3.43 5.63 17.81
N LEU A 265 3.91 4.61 17.13
CA LEU A 265 3.17 3.93 16.08
C LEU A 265 2.35 2.77 16.66
N PRO A 266 1.19 2.44 16.08
CA PRO A 266 0.44 1.24 16.45
C PRO A 266 1.29 -0.03 16.23
N SER A 267 1.13 -1.02 17.10
CA SER A 267 1.79 -2.34 16.96
C SER A 267 1.12 -3.26 15.93
N ILE A 268 -0.04 -2.87 15.41
CA ILE A 268 -0.78 -3.59 14.37
C ILE A 268 -0.72 -2.82 13.06
N PRO A 269 -0.90 -3.46 11.89
CA PRO A 269 -0.97 -2.76 10.61
C PRO A 269 -2.08 -1.69 10.60
N PHE A 270 -1.80 -0.57 9.94
CA PHE A 270 -2.67 0.59 9.89
C PHE A 270 -2.61 1.31 8.55
N ARG A 271 -3.59 2.18 8.32
CA ARG A 271 -3.62 3.13 7.20
C ARG A 271 -3.72 4.55 7.73
N VAL A 272 -3.39 5.52 6.91
CA VAL A 272 -3.60 6.95 7.19
C VAL A 272 -4.96 7.34 6.64
N ARG A 273 -5.76 8.03 7.45
CA ARG A 273 -7.04 8.60 7.05
C ARG A 273 -7.00 10.11 7.20
N VAL A 274 -7.42 10.82 6.19
CA VAL A 274 -7.75 12.25 6.27
C VAL A 274 -9.26 12.40 6.24
N SER A 275 -9.77 13.33 7.04
CA SER A 275 -11.19 13.72 7.07
C SER A 275 -11.31 15.23 7.20
N GLY A 276 -12.37 15.81 6.66
CA GLY A 276 -12.61 17.24 6.72
C GLY A 276 -13.95 17.58 6.09
N ARG A 277 -14.09 18.83 5.62
CA ARG A 277 -15.27 19.30 4.89
C ARG A 277 -14.88 19.79 3.50
N ASP A 278 -15.71 19.46 2.52
CA ASP A 278 -15.59 19.96 1.16
C ASP A 278 -16.24 21.36 1.00
N ARG A 279 -16.13 21.96 -0.18
CA ARG A 279 -16.73 23.26 -0.51
C ARG A 279 -18.26 23.31 -0.34
N THR A 280 -18.93 22.17 -0.28
CA THR A 280 -20.37 22.07 -0.01
C THR A 280 -20.68 21.91 1.48
N SER A 281 -19.66 21.92 2.34
CA SER A 281 -19.72 21.63 3.77
C SER A 281 -20.06 20.16 4.09
N ALA A 282 -20.08 19.28 3.11
CA ALA A 282 -20.22 17.85 3.32
C ALA A 282 -18.92 17.25 3.89
N VAL A 283 -19.07 16.23 4.72
CA VAL A 283 -17.92 15.49 5.26
C VAL A 283 -17.28 14.69 4.15
N TYR A 284 -15.97 14.85 3.96
CA TYR A 284 -15.18 13.97 3.12
C TYR A 284 -14.25 13.11 3.97
N GLN A 285 -13.85 11.98 3.41
CA GLN A 285 -12.87 11.07 3.98
C GLN A 285 -12.05 10.45 2.86
N ARG A 286 -10.74 10.33 3.08
CA ARG A 286 -9.85 9.54 2.21
C ARG A 286 -8.93 8.68 3.07
N VAL A 287 -8.59 7.52 2.55
CA VAL A 287 -7.72 6.56 3.24
C VAL A 287 -6.53 6.25 2.34
N SER A 288 -5.32 6.21 2.92
CA SER A 288 -4.11 5.89 2.18
C SER A 288 -4.23 4.54 1.46
N ARG A 289 -3.72 4.49 0.24
CA ARG A 289 -3.72 3.24 -0.53
C ARG A 289 -2.84 2.17 0.13
N PRO A 290 -1.54 2.42 0.44
CA PRO A 290 -0.74 1.44 1.15
C PRO A 290 -1.14 1.35 2.62
N ALA A 291 -1.00 0.14 3.18
CA ALA A 291 -0.99 -0.07 4.61
C ALA A 291 0.45 0.01 5.13
N PHE A 292 0.59 0.49 6.34
CA PHE A 292 1.84 0.61 7.06
C PHE A 292 1.86 -0.32 8.26
N HIS A 293 3.04 -0.60 8.76
CA HIS A 293 3.23 -1.26 10.05
C HIS A 293 4.49 -0.74 10.74
N ALA A 294 4.56 -0.84 12.05
CA ALA A 294 5.77 -0.56 12.78
C ALA A 294 6.70 -1.77 12.70
N ALA A 295 7.79 -1.65 11.93
CA ALA A 295 8.72 -2.75 11.72
C ALA A 295 9.51 -3.08 12.99
N THR A 296 9.60 -4.37 13.32
CA THR A 296 10.44 -4.88 14.42
C THR A 296 11.88 -5.18 13.97
N VAL A 297 12.22 -4.81 12.75
CA VAL A 297 13.56 -4.90 12.17
C VAL A 297 13.95 -3.56 11.57
N GLU A 298 15.18 -3.14 11.83
CA GLU A 298 15.80 -1.98 11.21
C GLU A 298 16.91 -2.46 10.28
N VAL A 299 16.95 -1.93 9.05
CA VAL A 299 18.03 -2.13 8.09
C VAL A 299 18.77 -0.81 7.93
N VAL A 300 20.05 -0.81 8.30
CA VAL A 300 20.91 0.36 8.18
C VAL A 300 21.94 0.10 7.08
N ALA A 301 21.93 0.94 6.07
CA ALA A 301 22.81 0.84 4.91
C ALA A 301 23.43 2.21 4.59
N PRO A 302 24.58 2.26 3.90
CA PRO A 302 25.11 3.52 3.39
C PRO A 302 24.13 4.10 2.36
N GLN A 303 23.93 5.42 2.39
CA GLN A 303 23.03 6.07 1.43
C GLN A 303 23.53 5.98 0.00
N THR A 304 24.86 5.98 -0.17
CA THR A 304 25.52 5.93 -1.48
C THR A 304 26.70 4.97 -1.46
N VAL A 305 26.99 4.36 -2.61
CA VAL A 305 28.19 3.58 -2.84
C VAL A 305 28.75 3.89 -4.22
N THR A 306 30.06 3.97 -4.32
CA THR A 306 30.76 4.07 -5.61
C THR A 306 31.24 2.68 -6.02
N LEU A 307 30.90 2.26 -7.23
CA LEU A 307 31.24 0.95 -7.79
C LEU A 307 32.12 1.15 -9.02
N GLU A 308 33.12 0.31 -9.20
CA GLU A 308 34.00 0.32 -10.38
C GLU A 308 33.62 -0.80 -11.34
N ARG A 309 33.63 -0.52 -12.63
CA ARG A 309 33.35 -1.49 -13.69
C ARG A 309 34.37 -2.64 -13.69
N GLY A 310 33.87 -3.85 -13.85
CA GLY A 310 34.67 -5.07 -13.83
C GLY A 310 35.19 -5.48 -12.45
N GLN A 311 34.77 -4.80 -11.40
CA GLN A 311 35.17 -5.06 -10.02
C GLN A 311 34.03 -5.67 -9.20
N ARG A 312 34.43 -6.49 -8.22
CA ARG A 312 33.56 -6.94 -7.15
C ARG A 312 33.74 -6.05 -5.92
N THR A 313 32.68 -5.39 -5.49
CA THR A 313 32.70 -4.47 -4.36
C THR A 313 31.88 -5.01 -3.18
N PRO A 314 32.47 -5.12 -1.97
CA PRO A 314 31.71 -5.44 -0.75
C PRO A 314 31.01 -4.18 -0.23
N VAL A 315 29.74 -4.30 0.09
CA VAL A 315 28.94 -3.27 0.74
C VAL A 315 28.43 -3.79 2.08
N THR A 316 28.80 -3.14 3.18
CA THR A 316 28.35 -3.53 4.53
C THR A 316 26.98 -2.94 4.82
N VAL A 317 26.06 -3.79 5.25
CA VAL A 317 24.72 -3.42 5.71
C VAL A 317 24.49 -4.04 7.08
N SER A 318 23.87 -3.30 7.99
CA SER A 318 23.57 -3.79 9.33
C SER A 318 22.07 -4.05 9.46
N ALA A 319 21.70 -5.22 9.98
CA ALA A 319 20.33 -5.52 10.37
C ALA A 319 20.22 -5.64 11.87
N ARG A 320 19.21 -4.97 12.46
CA ARG A 320 18.97 -4.93 13.90
C ARG A 320 17.56 -5.41 14.22
N SER A 321 17.39 -6.28 15.21
CA SER A 321 16.07 -6.57 15.76
C SER A 321 15.64 -5.50 16.76
N VAL A 322 14.36 -5.26 16.88
CA VAL A 322 13.77 -4.27 17.80
C VAL A 322 12.78 -4.97 18.72
N GLY A 323 13.13 -4.99 20.01
CA GLY A 323 12.27 -5.52 21.08
C GLY A 323 12.28 -7.04 21.24
N ALA A 324 12.28 -7.83 20.18
CA ALA A 324 12.19 -9.30 20.22
C ALA A 324 13.32 -9.96 19.41
N PRO A 325 13.70 -11.21 19.74
CA PRO A 325 14.61 -11.97 18.89
C PRO A 325 14.01 -12.21 17.51
N ALA A 326 14.85 -12.20 16.47
CA ALA A 326 14.41 -12.42 15.10
C ALA A 326 15.37 -13.34 14.33
N ARG A 327 14.83 -14.21 13.49
CA ARG A 327 15.58 -14.91 12.45
C ARG A 327 15.25 -14.24 11.12
N LEU A 328 16.27 -13.71 10.46
CA LEU A 328 16.09 -12.91 9.25
C LEU A 328 16.78 -13.57 8.05
N GLN A 329 16.11 -13.53 6.94
CA GLN A 329 16.69 -13.74 5.62
C GLN A 329 17.00 -12.37 5.02
N ILE A 330 18.22 -12.21 4.49
CA ILE A 330 18.66 -10.97 3.87
C ILE A 330 18.78 -11.19 2.37
N VAL A 331 18.10 -10.35 1.61
CA VAL A 331 18.12 -10.37 0.14
C VAL A 331 18.53 -8.99 -0.34
N ALA A 332 19.42 -8.94 -1.30
CA ALA A 332 19.80 -7.70 -1.98
C ALA A 332 19.57 -7.84 -3.48
N VAL A 333 19.01 -6.79 -4.11
CA VAL A 333 18.67 -6.78 -5.53
C VAL A 333 19.19 -5.52 -6.19
N LEU A 334 19.84 -5.68 -7.34
CA LEU A 334 20.26 -4.59 -8.22
C LEU A 334 19.69 -4.84 -9.63
N ASN A 335 18.84 -3.94 -10.13
CA ASN A 335 18.23 -4.07 -11.46
C ASN A 335 17.62 -5.46 -11.72
N ALA A 336 16.80 -5.96 -10.80
CA ALA A 336 16.19 -7.29 -10.80
C ALA A 336 17.18 -8.48 -10.68
N THR A 337 18.47 -8.25 -10.51
CA THR A 337 19.47 -9.30 -10.25
C THR A 337 19.65 -9.46 -8.73
N VAL A 338 19.46 -10.69 -8.23
CA VAL A 338 19.74 -11.00 -6.83
C VAL A 338 21.25 -11.05 -6.62
N LEU A 339 21.71 -10.27 -5.64
CA LEU A 339 23.13 -10.19 -5.27
C LEU A 339 23.48 -11.26 -4.23
N ARG A 340 24.75 -11.60 -4.14
CA ARG A 340 25.28 -12.46 -3.08
C ARG A 340 25.33 -11.70 -1.77
N VAL A 341 24.75 -12.25 -0.71
CA VAL A 341 24.75 -11.73 0.66
C VAL A 341 25.40 -12.72 1.60
N GLU A 342 26.29 -12.25 2.46
CA GLU A 342 27.02 -13.09 3.43
C GLU A 342 27.05 -12.47 4.83
N PRO A 343 26.49 -13.16 5.81
CA PRO A 343 25.61 -14.32 5.71
C PRO A 343 24.21 -13.94 5.20
N ALA A 344 23.59 -14.78 4.36
CA ALA A 344 22.23 -14.53 3.85
C ALA A 344 21.13 -14.79 4.89
N THR A 345 21.44 -15.48 5.98
CA THR A 345 20.53 -15.73 7.10
C THR A 345 21.25 -15.40 8.40
N ILE A 346 20.60 -14.61 9.24
CA ILE A 346 21.11 -14.24 10.56
C ILE A 346 20.08 -14.53 11.63
N GLN A 347 20.57 -14.79 12.84
CA GLN A 347 19.75 -14.88 14.03
C GLN A 347 20.19 -13.80 15.01
N LEU A 348 19.23 -13.00 15.45
CA LEU A 348 19.47 -11.87 16.35
C LEU A 348 18.73 -12.09 17.67
N SER A 349 19.41 -11.76 18.76
CA SER A 349 18.75 -11.57 20.05
C SER A 349 17.94 -10.27 20.05
N ALA A 350 17.13 -10.04 21.07
CA ALA A 350 16.41 -8.77 21.23
C ALA A 350 17.38 -7.58 21.23
N ASN A 351 17.14 -6.60 20.36
CA ASN A 351 17.94 -5.39 20.17
C ASN A 351 19.39 -5.62 19.70
N GLU A 352 19.73 -6.83 19.27
CA GLU A 352 21.01 -7.14 18.66
C GLU A 352 21.08 -6.58 17.23
N SER A 353 22.27 -6.10 16.84
CA SER A 353 22.61 -5.70 15.49
C SER A 353 23.71 -6.59 14.94
N ARG A 354 23.62 -6.94 13.66
CA ARG A 354 24.65 -7.74 12.97
C ARG A 354 24.88 -7.23 11.56
N ASP A 355 26.14 -7.14 11.20
CA ASP A 355 26.56 -6.76 9.86
C ASP A 355 26.48 -7.96 8.91
N VAL A 356 26.09 -7.67 7.69
CA VAL A 356 26.13 -8.56 6.54
C VAL A 356 26.86 -7.86 5.39
N THR A 357 27.50 -8.65 4.52
CA THR A 357 28.18 -8.12 3.33
C THR A 357 27.36 -8.42 2.10
N VAL A 358 26.98 -7.38 1.36
CA VAL A 358 26.38 -7.49 0.03
C VAL A 358 27.50 -7.38 -0.99
N TRP A 359 27.69 -8.42 -1.80
CA TRP A 359 28.69 -8.45 -2.85
C TRP A 359 28.09 -7.97 -4.17
N VAL A 360 28.62 -6.86 -4.71
CA VAL A 360 28.16 -6.28 -5.96
C VAL A 360 29.19 -6.55 -7.05
N ASP A 361 28.83 -7.39 -8.01
CA ASP A 361 29.62 -7.66 -9.20
C ASP A 361 29.16 -6.73 -10.33
N VAL A 362 30.00 -5.80 -10.74
CA VAL A 362 29.68 -4.85 -11.83
C VAL A 362 30.27 -5.35 -13.13
N PRO A 363 29.46 -5.59 -14.18
CA PRO A 363 29.97 -5.92 -15.51
C PRO A 363 30.91 -4.84 -16.05
N ALA A 364 31.88 -5.26 -16.84
CA ALA A 364 32.85 -4.34 -17.45
C ALA A 364 32.21 -3.40 -18.48
N ASP A 365 31.04 -3.80 -19.05
CA ASP A 365 30.32 -3.08 -20.09
C ASP A 365 28.81 -3.11 -19.88
N GLY A 366 28.08 -2.27 -20.60
CA GLY A 366 26.60 -2.34 -20.72
C GLY A 366 25.79 -1.90 -19.51
N THR A 367 26.39 -1.48 -18.40
CA THR A 367 25.69 -1.12 -17.15
C THR A 367 25.33 0.36 -17.12
N PRO A 368 24.14 0.76 -16.64
CA PRO A 368 23.79 2.17 -16.42
C PRO A 368 24.77 2.87 -15.47
N LEU A 369 24.89 4.19 -15.59
CA LEU A 369 25.78 5.01 -14.75
C LEU A 369 25.29 5.15 -13.30
N SER A 370 24.03 4.84 -13.03
CA SER A 370 23.47 4.82 -11.67
C SER A 370 22.43 3.72 -11.54
N ALA A 371 22.33 3.15 -10.37
CA ALA A 371 21.36 2.12 -10.04
C ALA A 371 21.09 2.12 -8.53
N ASP A 372 19.96 1.58 -8.11
CA ASP A 372 19.63 1.40 -6.71
C ASP A 372 19.79 -0.07 -6.30
N ILE A 373 20.50 -0.29 -5.20
CA ILE A 373 20.58 -1.59 -4.54
C ILE A 373 19.51 -1.60 -3.44
N VAL A 374 18.50 -2.44 -3.57
CA VAL A 374 17.48 -2.64 -2.54
C VAL A 374 17.91 -3.79 -1.67
N VAL A 375 18.07 -3.55 -0.37
CA VAL A 375 18.39 -4.59 0.61
C VAL A 375 17.19 -4.78 1.52
N THR A 376 16.66 -6.00 1.57
CA THR A 376 15.51 -6.38 2.40
C THR A 376 15.95 -7.41 3.43
N ALA A 377 15.58 -7.18 4.69
CA ALA A 377 15.66 -8.16 5.77
C ALA A 377 14.25 -8.56 6.16
N GLU A 378 13.94 -9.85 6.15
CA GLU A 378 12.60 -10.35 6.46
C GLU A 378 12.65 -11.64 7.28
N SER A 379 11.68 -11.78 8.19
CA SER A 379 11.45 -13.05 8.89
C SER A 379 10.45 -13.91 8.09
N PRO A 380 10.74 -15.19 7.85
CA PRO A 380 9.80 -16.08 7.18
C PRO A 380 8.53 -16.36 8.00
N THR A 381 8.54 -16.06 9.30
CA THR A 381 7.44 -16.39 10.22
C THR A 381 6.72 -15.17 10.82
N ASP A 382 7.31 -13.98 10.69
CA ASP A 382 6.76 -12.75 11.27
C ASP A 382 6.78 -11.60 10.25
N PRO A 383 5.64 -11.23 9.64
CA PRO A 383 5.58 -10.14 8.67
C PRO A 383 5.96 -8.76 9.23
N ALA A 384 5.83 -8.53 10.54
CA ALA A 384 6.27 -7.29 11.17
C ALA A 384 7.81 -7.19 11.27
N ALA A 385 8.49 -8.35 11.23
CA ALA A 385 9.94 -8.42 11.17
C ALA A 385 10.42 -8.40 9.70
N ALA A 386 10.01 -7.36 8.97
CA ALA A 386 10.46 -7.08 7.61
C ALA A 386 10.74 -5.60 7.43
N ASN A 387 11.88 -5.27 6.83
CA ASN A 387 12.21 -3.89 6.47
C ASN A 387 13.23 -3.84 5.33
N SER A 388 13.37 -2.66 4.71
CA SER A 388 14.25 -2.47 3.56
C SER A 388 15.06 -1.18 3.67
N ALA A 389 16.21 -1.18 3.01
CA ALA A 389 17.02 0.01 2.77
C ALA A 389 17.39 0.10 1.29
N ILE A 390 17.62 1.33 0.80
CA ILE A 390 18.08 1.58 -0.56
C ILE A 390 19.47 2.22 -0.50
N ILE A 391 20.38 1.69 -1.31
CA ILE A 391 21.74 2.21 -1.50
C ILE A 391 21.84 2.70 -2.92
N ARG A 392 22.07 4.01 -3.11
CA ARG A 392 22.29 4.57 -4.45
C ARG A 392 23.70 4.28 -4.91
N ALA A 393 23.84 3.50 -5.96
CA ALA A 393 25.12 3.16 -6.55
C ALA A 393 25.47 4.11 -7.70
N THR A 394 26.67 4.67 -7.67
CA THR A 394 27.27 5.43 -8.78
C THR A 394 28.38 4.58 -9.38
N LEU A 395 28.34 4.38 -10.70
CA LEU A 395 29.33 3.59 -11.43
C LEU A 395 30.41 4.49 -12.00
N LEU A 396 31.65 4.19 -11.67
CA LEU A 396 32.81 4.79 -12.30
C LEU A 396 33.34 3.93 -13.45
N ASP A 397 33.74 4.54 -14.53
CA ASP A 397 34.48 3.86 -15.58
C ASP A 397 35.84 3.44 -15.00
N ALA A 398 36.29 2.24 -15.34
CA ALA A 398 37.62 1.79 -14.96
C ALA A 398 38.65 2.80 -15.48
N VAL A 399 39.47 3.32 -14.58
CA VAL A 399 40.61 4.17 -14.99
C VAL A 399 41.52 3.32 -15.88
N ARG A 400 41.65 3.67 -17.16
CA ARG A 400 42.51 3.00 -18.12
C ARG A 400 43.97 3.30 -17.85
#